data_2226843201bbad8604939da5d485ffaa
#
_entry.id   2226843201bbad8604939da5d485ffaa
#
_cell.length_a   1.000
_cell.length_b   1.000
_cell.length_c   1.000
_cell.angle_alpha   90.00
_cell.angle_beta   90.00
_cell.angle_gamma   90.00
#
_symmetry.space_group_name_H-M   'P 1'
#
loop_
_entity.id
_entity.type
_entity.pdbx_description
1 polymer ?
#
loop_
_entity_poly.entity_id
_entity_poly.type
_entity_poly.pdbx_seq_one_letter_code
_entity_poly.pdbx_strand_id
1 'polypeptide(L)'
;MAAQLTASLMAVSCITVTFCVNLTMVQDKANGTRKDFNVAPVSKEKIYLGYFLSTVANSLMVNGLAFVLCLGYLLKMGWYMNAADVLWVLFDMILLVLFGSTLSSIISFPLTTQGQLSAVGTIVSAGYGFICGAYMPISNFGAGLQKVLSYLPSTYATSLIKNHMLHGVFREMERKNYPDEMVEAIRDTLDCNPVFHGNVVSINQMIGIMMGSIAVFGIIYYVVTLLSAGEGRR
;
A
#
# COMPACT_ATOMS: atom_id res chain seq x y z
N MET A 1 -8.88 19.27 4.50
CA MET A 1 -7.48 19.13 4.92
C MET A 1 -7.25 17.94 5.87
N ALA A 2 -7.92 17.82 7.02
CA ALA A 2 -7.70 16.72 7.97
C ALA A 2 -7.88 15.32 7.32
N ALA A 3 -8.99 15.10 6.62
CA ALA A 3 -9.27 13.81 5.95
C ALA A 3 -8.25 13.47 4.85
N GLN A 4 -7.77 14.45 4.09
CA GLN A 4 -6.72 14.24 3.10
C GLN A 4 -5.39 13.84 3.75
N LEU A 5 -5.01 14.52 4.84
CA LEU A 5 -3.78 14.24 5.56
C LEU A 5 -3.81 12.80 6.14
N THR A 6 -4.94 12.41 6.74
CA THR A 6 -5.12 11.06 7.27
C THR A 6 -5.13 10.00 6.16
N ALA A 7 -5.75 10.28 4.99
CA ALA A 7 -5.74 9.38 3.83
C ALA A 7 -4.32 9.16 3.30
N SER A 8 -3.56 10.23 3.12
CA SER A 8 -2.16 10.17 2.67
C SER A 8 -1.27 9.43 3.67
N LEU A 9 -1.44 9.69 4.96
CA LEU A 9 -0.71 9.01 6.03
C LEU A 9 -1.00 7.51 6.02
N MET A 10 -2.26 7.11 5.93
CA MET A 10 -2.66 5.70 5.86
C MET A 10 -2.09 5.00 4.61
N ALA A 11 -2.15 5.66 3.44
CA ALA A 11 -1.61 5.08 2.21
C ALA A 11 -0.10 4.80 2.31
N VAL A 12 0.67 5.75 2.85
CA VAL A 12 2.13 5.58 3.05
C VAL A 12 2.42 4.56 4.14
N SER A 13 1.71 4.62 5.27
CA SER A 13 1.90 3.72 6.40
C SER A 13 1.68 2.26 6.01
N CYS A 14 0.62 1.94 5.26
CA CYS A 14 0.34 0.57 4.84
C CYS A 14 1.52 -0.08 4.10
N ILE A 15 2.19 0.65 3.23
CA ILE A 15 3.32 0.12 2.47
C ILE A 15 4.62 0.15 3.27
N THR A 16 4.94 1.27 3.92
CA THR A 16 6.19 1.38 4.68
C THR A 16 6.24 0.38 5.83
N VAL A 17 5.15 0.19 6.55
CA VAL A 17 5.06 -0.81 7.62
C VAL A 17 5.23 -2.23 7.09
N THR A 18 4.57 -2.60 5.97
CA THR A 18 4.76 -3.94 5.37
C THR A 18 6.21 -4.19 4.94
N PHE A 19 6.87 -3.19 4.37
CA PHE A 19 8.29 -3.30 4.06
C PHE A 19 9.14 -3.46 5.33
N CYS A 20 8.96 -2.63 6.36
CA CYS A 20 9.69 -2.71 7.61
C CYS A 20 9.52 -4.07 8.29
N VAL A 21 8.31 -4.60 8.36
CA VAL A 21 8.04 -5.92 8.95
C VAL A 21 8.70 -7.02 8.14
N ASN A 22 8.62 -6.96 6.80
CA ASN A 22 9.17 -8.01 5.94
C ASN A 22 10.71 -8.01 5.90
N LEU A 23 11.37 -6.91 6.27
CA LEU A 23 12.81 -6.83 6.41
C LEU A 23 13.35 -7.80 7.48
N THR A 24 12.52 -8.27 8.42
CA THR A 24 12.86 -9.32 9.38
C THR A 24 13.36 -10.59 8.67
N MET A 25 12.74 -10.96 7.53
CA MET A 25 13.21 -12.08 6.71
C MET A 25 14.66 -11.91 6.23
N VAL A 26 15.04 -10.68 5.86
CA VAL A 26 16.41 -10.36 5.40
C VAL A 26 17.39 -10.34 6.59
N GLN A 27 16.96 -9.83 7.74
CA GLN A 27 17.76 -9.86 8.98
C GLN A 27 18.09 -11.29 9.39
N ASP A 28 17.11 -12.19 9.37
CA ASP A 28 17.30 -13.60 9.71
C ASP A 28 18.26 -14.30 8.73
N LYS A 29 18.23 -13.93 7.44
CA LYS A 29 19.21 -14.38 6.45
C LYS A 29 20.62 -13.87 6.80
N ALA A 30 20.76 -12.57 7.08
CA ALA A 30 22.03 -11.92 7.35
C ALA A 30 22.66 -12.40 8.66
N ASN A 31 21.86 -12.65 9.69
CA ASN A 31 22.31 -13.13 11.01
C ASN A 31 22.57 -14.64 11.04
N GLY A 32 22.24 -15.37 9.98
CA GLY A 32 22.45 -16.81 9.91
C GLY A 32 21.39 -17.66 10.60
N THR A 33 20.35 -17.08 11.22
CA THR A 33 19.21 -17.77 11.84
C THR A 33 18.53 -18.74 10.86
N ARG A 34 18.63 -18.45 9.57
CA ARG A 34 18.11 -19.34 8.52
C ARG A 34 18.79 -20.71 8.50
N LYS A 35 20.02 -20.85 9.02
CA LYS A 35 20.71 -22.15 9.14
C LYS A 35 19.98 -23.09 10.09
N ASP A 36 19.37 -22.54 11.14
CA ASP A 36 18.63 -23.31 12.13
C ASP A 36 17.34 -23.89 11.53
N PHE A 37 16.70 -23.17 10.61
CA PHE A 37 15.55 -23.68 9.86
C PHE A 37 15.92 -24.80 8.88
N ASN A 38 17.14 -24.85 8.39
CA ASN A 38 17.60 -25.93 7.49
C ASN A 38 17.79 -27.27 8.22
N VAL A 39 17.97 -27.24 9.55
CA VAL A 39 18.08 -28.44 10.40
C VAL A 39 16.69 -28.97 10.78
N ALA A 40 15.68 -28.09 10.77
CA ALA A 40 14.30 -28.47 11.08
C ALA A 40 13.66 -29.20 9.89
N PRO A 41 12.80 -30.23 10.12
CA PRO A 41 12.10 -30.97 9.08
C PRO A 41 10.94 -30.15 8.47
N VAL A 42 11.18 -28.88 8.10
CA VAL A 42 10.20 -27.96 7.54
C VAL A 42 10.59 -27.58 6.12
N SER A 43 9.63 -27.66 5.18
CA SER A 43 9.90 -27.24 3.80
C SER A 43 10.13 -25.73 3.71
N LYS A 44 11.08 -25.33 2.84
CA LYS A 44 11.40 -23.91 2.61
C LYS A 44 10.18 -23.07 2.25
N GLU A 45 9.24 -23.64 1.50
CA GLU A 45 7.98 -22.99 1.11
C GLU A 45 7.14 -22.58 2.33
N LYS A 46 7.05 -23.46 3.35
CA LYS A 46 6.33 -23.18 4.60
C LYS A 46 6.98 -22.05 5.39
N ILE A 47 8.31 -21.96 5.36
CA ILE A 47 9.06 -20.90 6.03
C ILE A 47 8.75 -19.54 5.35
N TYR A 48 8.83 -19.49 4.02
CA TYR A 48 8.51 -18.26 3.28
C TYR A 48 7.04 -17.85 3.43
N LEU A 49 6.12 -18.81 3.43
CA LEU A 49 4.71 -18.56 3.70
C LEU A 49 4.52 -18.00 5.13
N GLY A 50 5.26 -18.54 6.10
CA GLY A 50 5.27 -18.05 7.48
C GLY A 50 5.69 -16.58 7.57
N TYR A 51 6.78 -16.18 6.90
CA TYR A 51 7.20 -14.77 6.82
C TYR A 51 6.14 -13.90 6.17
N PHE A 52 5.54 -14.34 5.06
CA PHE A 52 4.48 -13.61 4.39
C PHE A 52 3.26 -13.39 5.29
N LEU A 53 2.75 -14.46 5.91
CA LEU A 53 1.59 -14.38 6.82
C LEU A 53 1.90 -13.51 8.05
N SER A 54 3.11 -13.64 8.61
CA SER A 54 3.56 -12.79 9.70
C SER A 54 3.61 -11.31 9.28
N THR A 55 4.10 -11.02 8.06
CA THR A 55 4.12 -9.65 7.53
C THR A 55 2.71 -9.09 7.40
N VAL A 56 1.77 -9.84 6.83
CA VAL A 56 0.36 -9.42 6.71
C VAL A 56 -0.25 -9.17 8.08
N ALA A 57 -0.13 -10.12 9.01
CA ALA A 57 -0.75 -10.03 10.34
C ALA A 57 -0.21 -8.83 11.13
N ASN A 58 1.11 -8.70 11.24
CA ASN A 58 1.72 -7.58 11.97
C ASN A 58 1.40 -6.22 11.32
N SER A 59 1.42 -6.15 9.98
CA SER A 59 1.09 -4.92 9.26
C SER A 59 -0.37 -4.52 9.44
N LEU A 60 -1.30 -5.48 9.45
CA LEU A 60 -2.71 -5.21 9.75
C LEU A 60 -2.91 -4.72 11.18
N MET A 61 -2.20 -5.29 12.15
CA MET A 61 -2.27 -4.83 13.56
C MET A 61 -1.77 -3.39 13.70
N VAL A 62 -0.61 -3.07 13.15
CA VAL A 62 -0.03 -1.72 13.25
C VAL A 62 -0.88 -0.69 12.50
N ASN A 63 -1.28 -0.98 11.26
CA ASN A 63 -2.10 -0.07 10.48
C ASN A 63 -3.53 0.02 11.01
N GLY A 64 -4.07 -1.05 11.60
CA GLY A 64 -5.35 -1.03 12.30
C GLY A 64 -5.33 -0.06 13.49
N LEU A 65 -4.27 -0.09 14.30
CA LEU A 65 -4.08 0.88 15.38
C LEU A 65 -3.95 2.31 14.84
N ALA A 66 -3.14 2.51 13.80
CA ALA A 66 -2.99 3.81 13.14
C ALA A 66 -4.32 4.32 12.60
N PHE A 67 -5.15 3.44 12.02
CA PHE A 67 -6.47 3.78 11.52
C PHE A 67 -7.41 4.26 12.64
N VAL A 68 -7.44 3.57 13.78
CA VAL A 68 -8.22 3.99 14.97
C VAL A 68 -7.79 5.37 15.44
N LEU A 69 -6.48 5.65 15.49
CA LEU A 69 -5.96 6.97 15.85
C LEU A 69 -6.36 8.05 14.83
N CYS A 70 -6.32 7.73 13.54
CA CYS A 70 -6.79 8.63 12.48
C CYS A 70 -8.28 8.96 12.62
N LEU A 71 -9.12 7.94 12.90
CA LEU A 71 -10.56 8.17 13.16
C LEU A 71 -10.77 9.06 14.39
N GLY A 72 -10.02 8.84 15.48
CA GLY A 72 -10.05 9.67 16.68
C GLY A 72 -9.64 11.12 16.40
N TYR A 73 -8.67 11.33 15.51
CA TYR A 73 -8.29 12.67 15.06
C TYR A 73 -9.40 13.34 14.24
N LEU A 74 -10.03 12.61 13.32
CA LEU A 74 -11.13 13.11 12.51
C LEU A 74 -12.36 13.46 13.37
N LEU A 75 -12.65 12.71 14.43
CA LEU A 75 -13.72 13.03 15.37
C LEU A 75 -13.53 14.41 16.04
N LYS A 76 -12.29 14.82 16.29
CA LYS A 76 -11.98 16.14 16.87
C LYS A 76 -12.03 17.28 15.85
N MET A 77 -11.68 17.00 14.59
CA MET A 77 -11.60 18.03 13.54
C MET A 77 -12.91 18.25 12.79
N GLY A 78 -13.83 17.28 12.83
CA GLY A 78 -15.12 17.28 12.15
C GLY A 78 -15.39 15.94 11.49
N TRP A 79 -16.44 15.28 11.95
CA TRP A 79 -16.83 13.97 11.46
C TRP A 79 -17.85 14.09 10.32
N TYR A 80 -17.47 13.65 9.14
CA TYR A 80 -18.32 13.64 7.95
C TYR A 80 -18.53 12.23 7.37
N MET A 81 -17.83 11.21 7.90
CA MET A 81 -17.87 9.83 7.40
C MET A 81 -19.09 9.09 7.92
N ASN A 82 -19.69 8.24 7.07
CA ASN A 82 -20.67 7.23 7.47
C ASN A 82 -19.97 5.92 7.87
N ALA A 83 -20.71 5.01 8.52
CA ALA A 83 -20.19 3.68 8.83
C ALA A 83 -19.75 2.92 7.57
N ALA A 84 -20.46 3.09 6.43
CA ALA A 84 -20.06 2.52 5.16
C ALA A 84 -18.72 3.06 4.65
N ASP A 85 -18.48 4.37 4.79
CA ASP A 85 -17.20 4.99 4.38
C ASP A 85 -16.04 4.41 5.19
N VAL A 86 -16.23 4.20 6.50
CA VAL A 86 -15.24 3.58 7.39
C VAL A 86 -14.93 2.14 6.97
N LEU A 87 -15.96 1.36 6.60
CA LEU A 87 -15.78 -0.01 6.12
C LEU A 87 -15.03 -0.06 4.78
N TRP A 88 -15.31 0.86 3.86
CA TRP A 88 -14.60 0.96 2.61
C TRP A 88 -13.12 1.33 2.80
N VAL A 89 -12.82 2.27 3.68
CA VAL A 89 -11.42 2.60 4.01
C VAL A 89 -10.70 1.42 4.67
N LEU A 90 -11.38 0.67 5.53
CA LEU A 90 -10.83 -0.56 6.12
C LEU A 90 -10.52 -1.60 5.03
N PHE A 91 -11.41 -1.76 4.07
CA PHE A 91 -11.20 -2.65 2.93
C PHE A 91 -9.99 -2.22 2.08
N ASP A 92 -9.86 -0.92 1.77
CA ASP A 92 -8.71 -0.37 1.05
C ASP A 92 -7.40 -0.59 1.82
N MET A 93 -7.42 -0.40 3.15
CA MET A 93 -6.27 -0.69 4.01
C MET A 93 -5.83 -2.15 3.89
N ILE A 94 -6.78 -3.10 3.91
CA ILE A 94 -6.47 -4.53 3.74
C ILE A 94 -5.86 -4.78 2.36
N LEU A 95 -6.43 -4.20 1.29
CA LEU A 95 -5.89 -4.32 -0.06
C LEU A 95 -4.47 -3.77 -0.15
N LEU A 96 -4.20 -2.60 0.44
CA LEU A 96 -2.87 -2.02 0.45
C LEU A 96 -1.87 -2.86 1.23
N VAL A 97 -2.25 -3.38 2.38
CA VAL A 97 -1.38 -4.26 3.18
C VAL A 97 -1.06 -5.54 2.41
N LEU A 98 -2.03 -6.16 1.74
CA LEU A 98 -1.79 -7.33 0.90
C LEU A 98 -0.88 -7.00 -0.29
N PHE A 99 -1.14 -5.90 -0.98
CA PHE A 99 -0.28 -5.42 -2.07
C PHE A 99 1.14 -5.14 -1.58
N GLY A 100 1.30 -4.39 -0.49
CA GLY A 100 2.59 -4.10 0.11
C GLY A 100 3.34 -5.35 0.56
N SER A 101 2.63 -6.34 1.12
CA SER A 101 3.21 -7.60 1.58
C SER A 101 3.72 -8.44 0.41
N THR A 102 2.97 -8.54 -0.70
CA THR A 102 3.43 -9.26 -1.89
C THR A 102 4.62 -8.56 -2.53
N LEU A 103 4.55 -7.25 -2.70
CA LEU A 103 5.62 -6.43 -3.29
C LEU A 103 6.89 -6.48 -2.44
N SER A 104 6.78 -6.27 -1.12
CA SER A 104 7.93 -6.32 -0.21
C SER A 104 8.56 -7.71 -0.16
N SER A 105 7.76 -8.78 -0.24
CA SER A 105 8.26 -10.15 -0.25
C SER A 105 9.10 -10.45 -1.50
N ILE A 106 8.67 -9.97 -2.68
CA ILE A 106 9.42 -10.11 -3.93
C ILE A 106 10.75 -9.34 -3.84
N ILE A 107 10.71 -8.08 -3.39
CA ILE A 107 11.90 -7.22 -3.31
C ILE A 107 12.88 -7.74 -2.27
N SER A 108 12.41 -8.22 -1.12
CA SER A 108 13.24 -8.73 -0.03
C SER A 108 13.81 -10.13 -0.32
N PHE A 109 13.24 -10.85 -1.28
CA PHE A 109 13.65 -12.22 -1.58
C PHE A 109 15.14 -12.34 -1.93
N PRO A 110 15.72 -11.54 -2.86
CA PRO A 110 17.13 -11.60 -3.22
C PRO A 110 18.06 -10.95 -2.19
N LEU A 111 17.55 -10.18 -1.23
CA LEU A 111 18.38 -9.47 -0.26
C LEU A 111 18.95 -10.44 0.78
N THR A 112 20.24 -10.26 1.11
CA THR A 112 20.97 -11.14 2.03
C THR A 112 21.86 -10.41 3.04
N THR A 113 22.02 -9.09 2.89
CA THR A 113 22.94 -8.30 3.74
C THR A 113 22.25 -7.14 4.43
N GLN A 114 22.79 -6.71 5.57
CA GLN A 114 22.30 -5.54 6.33
C GLN A 114 22.38 -4.23 5.51
N GLY A 115 23.42 -4.10 4.68
CA GLY A 115 23.57 -2.92 3.81
C GLY A 115 22.45 -2.80 2.77
N GLN A 116 22.09 -3.90 2.13
CA GLN A 116 20.96 -3.96 1.19
C GLN A 116 19.64 -3.66 1.90
N LEU A 117 19.45 -4.19 3.11
CA LEU A 117 18.30 -3.93 3.96
C LEU A 117 18.12 -2.43 4.22
N SER A 118 19.18 -1.77 4.70
CA SER A 118 19.16 -0.34 5.02
C SER A 118 18.87 0.52 3.77
N ALA A 119 19.49 0.19 2.64
CA ALA A 119 19.29 0.89 1.38
C ALA A 119 17.82 0.81 0.91
N VAL A 120 17.24 -0.39 0.88
CA VAL A 120 15.83 -0.59 0.47
C VAL A 120 14.88 0.09 1.46
N GLY A 121 15.11 -0.05 2.76
CA GLY A 121 14.31 0.62 3.79
C GLY A 121 14.29 2.14 3.62
N THR A 122 15.44 2.76 3.34
CA THR A 122 15.54 4.21 3.12
C THR A 122 14.80 4.64 1.85
N ILE A 123 14.99 3.92 0.73
CA ILE A 123 14.34 4.22 -0.55
C ILE A 123 12.81 4.13 -0.40
N VAL A 124 12.30 3.07 0.24
CA VAL A 124 10.86 2.88 0.43
C VAL A 124 10.30 3.94 1.37
N SER A 125 10.94 4.18 2.51
CA SER A 125 10.44 5.15 3.50
C SER A 125 10.41 6.58 2.96
N ALA A 126 11.43 7.00 2.20
CA ALA A 126 11.50 8.35 1.67
C ALA A 126 10.78 8.49 0.32
N GLY A 127 10.89 7.49 -0.56
CA GLY A 127 10.47 7.59 -1.96
C GLY A 127 9.00 7.23 -2.20
N TYR A 128 8.46 6.27 -1.44
CA TYR A 128 7.12 5.75 -1.74
C TYR A 128 6.04 6.82 -1.70
N GLY A 129 6.07 7.72 -0.72
CA GLY A 129 5.05 8.76 -0.58
C GLY A 129 5.00 9.76 -1.75
N PHE A 130 6.13 9.96 -2.44
CA PHE A 130 6.16 10.74 -3.69
C PHE A 130 5.60 9.93 -4.87
N ILE A 131 6.00 8.67 -4.98
CA ILE A 131 5.61 7.79 -6.09
C ILE A 131 4.11 7.54 -6.11
N CYS A 132 3.47 7.40 -4.94
CA CYS A 132 2.04 7.13 -4.84
C CYS A 132 1.16 8.39 -4.77
N GLY A 133 1.73 9.61 -4.86
CA GLY A 133 0.96 10.85 -4.79
C GLY A 133 0.42 11.20 -3.38
N ALA A 134 1.00 10.62 -2.32
CA ALA A 134 0.57 10.89 -0.96
C ALA A 134 1.13 12.19 -0.40
N TYR A 135 2.42 12.49 -0.68
CA TYR A 135 3.08 13.72 -0.20
C TYR A 135 2.83 14.91 -1.14
N MET A 136 2.78 14.65 -2.42
CA MET A 136 2.54 15.68 -3.44
C MET A 136 1.61 15.11 -4.51
N PRO A 137 0.57 15.86 -4.91
CA PRO A 137 -0.32 15.44 -6.00
C PRO A 137 0.45 15.10 -7.26
N ILE A 138 0.01 14.04 -7.95
CA ILE A 138 0.66 13.56 -9.18
C ILE A 138 0.60 14.61 -10.28
N SER A 139 -0.45 15.44 -10.29
CA SER A 139 -0.62 16.56 -11.20
C SER A 139 0.53 17.58 -11.16
N ASN A 140 1.26 17.67 -10.06
CA ASN A 140 2.40 18.59 -9.89
C ASN A 140 3.70 18.08 -10.51
N PHE A 141 3.75 16.83 -10.97
CA PHE A 141 4.91 16.29 -11.68
C PHE A 141 4.87 16.63 -13.18
N GLY A 142 6.03 16.60 -13.84
CA GLY A 142 6.09 16.74 -15.29
C GLY A 142 5.37 15.61 -16.03
N ALA A 143 4.83 15.87 -17.21
CA ALA A 143 3.98 14.94 -17.98
C ALA A 143 4.61 13.55 -18.20
N GLY A 144 5.93 13.47 -18.36
CA GLY A 144 6.64 12.20 -18.50
C GLY A 144 6.55 11.33 -17.24
N LEU A 145 6.74 11.94 -16.06
CA LEU A 145 6.67 11.24 -14.77
C LEU A 145 5.22 10.88 -14.42
N GLN A 146 4.27 11.77 -14.68
CA GLN A 146 2.83 11.46 -14.50
C GLN A 146 2.44 10.19 -15.28
N LYS A 147 2.91 10.07 -16.54
CA LYS A 147 2.65 8.90 -17.35
C LYS A 147 3.27 7.62 -16.76
N VAL A 148 4.47 7.69 -16.20
CA VAL A 148 5.08 6.53 -15.53
C VAL A 148 4.31 6.15 -14.27
N LEU A 149 3.95 7.14 -13.44
CA LEU A 149 3.22 6.92 -12.20
C LEU A 149 1.81 6.37 -12.45
N SER A 150 1.17 6.71 -13.57
CA SER A 150 -0.15 6.16 -13.93
C SER A 150 -0.15 4.66 -14.26
N TYR A 151 1.02 4.05 -14.52
CA TYR A 151 1.14 2.59 -14.66
C TYR A 151 1.34 1.87 -13.32
N LEU A 152 1.60 2.59 -12.23
CA LEU A 152 1.87 1.96 -10.94
C LEU A 152 0.57 1.71 -10.18
N PRO A 153 0.33 0.46 -9.72
CA PRO A 153 -0.84 0.15 -8.91
C PRO A 153 -0.94 0.97 -7.62
N SER A 154 0.20 1.38 -7.07
CA SER A 154 0.28 2.21 -5.86
C SER A 154 -0.45 3.54 -5.97
N THR A 155 -0.48 4.14 -7.17
CA THR A 155 -1.22 5.39 -7.45
C THR A 155 -2.73 5.18 -7.24
N TYR A 156 -3.29 4.12 -7.81
CA TYR A 156 -4.71 3.79 -7.68
C TYR A 156 -5.09 3.41 -6.25
N ALA A 157 -4.20 2.74 -5.55
CA ALA A 157 -4.37 2.39 -4.15
C ALA A 157 -4.50 3.63 -3.26
N THR A 158 -3.64 4.63 -3.46
CA THR A 158 -3.70 5.89 -2.73
C THR A 158 -4.95 6.68 -3.07
N SER A 159 -5.32 6.72 -4.36
CA SER A 159 -6.56 7.37 -4.82
C SER A 159 -7.82 6.70 -4.25
N LEU A 160 -7.84 5.38 -4.08
CA LEU A 160 -8.94 4.66 -3.42
C LEU A 160 -9.14 5.12 -1.99
N ILE A 161 -8.09 5.09 -1.16
CA ILE A 161 -8.16 5.55 0.23
C ILE A 161 -8.61 7.02 0.30
N LYS A 162 -8.07 7.89 -0.59
CA LYS A 162 -8.47 9.29 -0.66
C LYS A 162 -9.96 9.44 -1.00
N ASN A 163 -10.46 8.70 -2.00
CA ASN A 163 -11.86 8.74 -2.41
C ASN A 163 -12.79 8.33 -1.26
N HIS A 164 -12.55 7.19 -0.62
CA HIS A 164 -13.42 6.71 0.45
C HIS A 164 -13.30 7.56 1.72
N MET A 165 -12.12 8.07 2.06
CA MET A 165 -11.92 8.89 3.25
C MET A 165 -12.47 10.32 3.10
N LEU A 166 -12.51 10.83 1.86
CA LEU A 166 -13.05 12.15 1.53
C LEU A 166 -14.53 12.10 1.11
N HIS A 167 -15.10 10.91 0.88
CA HIS A 167 -16.46 10.73 0.38
C HIS A 167 -17.48 11.52 1.21
N GLY A 168 -17.40 11.44 2.54
CA GLY A 168 -18.31 12.19 3.40
C GLY A 168 -18.13 13.71 3.30
N VAL A 169 -16.90 14.19 3.04
CA VAL A 169 -16.64 15.62 2.84
C VAL A 169 -17.25 16.10 1.53
N PHE A 170 -17.08 15.36 0.44
CA PHE A 170 -17.66 15.70 -0.86
C PHE A 170 -19.19 15.71 -0.80
N ARG A 171 -19.80 14.70 -0.17
CA ARG A 171 -21.25 14.65 0.06
C ARG A 171 -21.76 15.85 0.86
N GLU A 172 -21.00 16.34 1.87
CA GLU A 172 -21.40 17.55 2.62
C GLU A 172 -21.25 18.82 1.78
N MET A 173 -20.29 18.90 0.87
CA MET A 173 -20.14 19.99 -0.08
C MET A 173 -21.33 20.03 -1.06
N GLU A 174 -21.72 18.90 -1.60
CA GLU A 174 -22.91 18.75 -2.46
C GLU A 174 -24.18 19.19 -1.70
N ARG A 175 -24.34 18.76 -0.45
CA ARG A 175 -25.49 19.14 0.39
C ARG A 175 -25.55 20.65 0.65
N LYS A 176 -24.41 21.33 0.67
CA LYS A 176 -24.31 22.79 0.84
C LYS A 176 -24.43 23.56 -0.48
N ASN A 177 -24.79 22.88 -1.57
CA ASN A 177 -24.92 23.45 -2.92
C ASN A 177 -23.64 24.16 -3.43
N TYR A 178 -22.47 23.60 -3.15
CA TYR A 178 -21.26 24.04 -3.86
C TYR A 178 -21.36 23.69 -5.35
N PRO A 179 -20.86 24.55 -6.26
CA PRO A 179 -20.86 24.24 -7.69
C PRO A 179 -20.15 22.93 -7.99
N ASP A 180 -20.74 22.06 -8.84
CA ASP A 180 -20.19 20.76 -9.21
C ASP A 180 -18.77 20.89 -9.79
N GLU A 181 -18.53 21.94 -10.60
CA GLU A 181 -17.21 22.25 -11.14
C GLU A 181 -16.14 22.46 -10.05
N MET A 182 -16.53 23.10 -8.94
CA MET A 182 -15.62 23.34 -7.80
C MET A 182 -15.31 22.03 -7.05
N VAL A 183 -16.32 21.19 -6.87
CA VAL A 183 -16.14 19.87 -6.20
C VAL A 183 -15.22 18.99 -7.04
N GLU A 184 -15.44 18.97 -8.37
CA GLU A 184 -14.62 18.18 -9.31
C GLU A 184 -13.17 18.70 -9.37
N ALA A 185 -12.97 20.02 -9.43
CA ALA A 185 -11.64 20.61 -9.39
C ALA A 185 -10.86 20.26 -8.10
N ILE A 186 -11.56 20.15 -6.96
CA ILE A 186 -10.97 19.71 -5.71
C ILE A 186 -10.63 18.21 -5.76
N ARG A 187 -11.50 17.36 -6.34
CA ARG A 187 -11.23 15.92 -6.53
C ARG A 187 -9.97 15.71 -7.37
N ASP A 188 -9.83 16.45 -8.46
CA ASP A 188 -8.66 16.39 -9.34
C ASP A 188 -7.39 16.86 -8.65
N THR A 189 -7.46 17.97 -7.90
CA THR A 189 -6.31 18.50 -7.15
C THR A 189 -5.83 17.53 -6.06
N LEU A 190 -6.73 16.70 -5.53
CA LEU A 190 -6.43 15.71 -4.47
C LEU A 190 -6.04 14.33 -5.03
N ASP A 191 -5.93 14.16 -6.35
CA ASP A 191 -5.73 12.87 -7.02
C ASP A 191 -6.81 11.82 -6.69
N CYS A 192 -8.05 12.26 -6.48
CA CYS A 192 -9.17 11.35 -6.32
C CYS A 192 -9.62 10.76 -7.68
N ASN A 193 -9.36 11.46 -8.77
CA ASN A 193 -9.68 11.09 -10.14
C ASN A 193 -8.39 10.77 -10.94
N PRO A 194 -7.72 9.63 -10.71
CA PRO A 194 -6.52 9.30 -11.46
C PRO A 194 -6.86 9.10 -12.93
N VAL A 195 -6.04 9.67 -13.82
CA VAL A 195 -6.24 9.60 -15.27
C VAL A 195 -5.28 8.59 -15.89
N PHE A 196 -5.80 7.67 -16.70
CA PHE A 196 -5.04 6.72 -17.50
C PHE A 196 -5.39 6.88 -18.97
N HIS A 197 -4.39 7.20 -19.80
CA HIS A 197 -4.56 7.46 -21.24
C HIS A 197 -5.68 8.46 -21.58
N GLY A 198 -5.86 9.50 -20.77
CA GLY A 198 -6.88 10.53 -20.99
C GLY A 198 -8.26 10.20 -20.43
N ASN A 199 -8.46 9.01 -19.85
CA ASN A 199 -9.72 8.62 -19.22
C ASN A 199 -9.57 8.57 -17.69
N VAL A 200 -10.59 9.06 -16.98
CA VAL A 200 -10.67 8.94 -15.53
C VAL A 200 -10.94 7.49 -15.16
N VAL A 201 -10.14 6.94 -14.24
CA VAL A 201 -10.29 5.56 -13.77
C VAL A 201 -11.32 5.52 -12.65
N SER A 202 -12.39 4.74 -12.82
CA SER A 202 -13.45 4.59 -11.82
C SER A 202 -12.98 3.79 -10.59
N ILE A 203 -13.66 3.96 -9.45
CA ILE A 203 -13.38 3.25 -8.20
C ILE A 203 -13.34 1.73 -8.41
N ASN A 204 -14.32 1.18 -9.15
CA ASN A 204 -14.36 -0.26 -9.43
C ASN A 204 -13.17 -0.74 -10.26
N GLN A 205 -12.71 0.07 -11.21
CA GLN A 205 -11.50 -0.23 -12.00
C GLN A 205 -10.25 -0.17 -11.13
N MET A 206 -10.13 0.80 -10.21
CA MET A 206 -9.02 0.88 -9.26
C MET A 206 -8.95 -0.36 -8.36
N ILE A 207 -10.09 -0.81 -7.82
CA ILE A 207 -10.18 -2.06 -7.05
C ILE A 207 -9.73 -3.25 -7.91
N GLY A 208 -10.20 -3.34 -9.15
CA GLY A 208 -9.81 -4.38 -10.10
C GLY A 208 -8.31 -4.41 -10.38
N ILE A 209 -7.70 -3.23 -10.60
CA ILE A 209 -6.25 -3.07 -10.78
C ILE A 209 -5.48 -3.55 -9.54
N MET A 210 -5.96 -3.19 -8.35
CA MET A 210 -5.34 -3.61 -7.10
C MET A 210 -5.41 -5.12 -6.89
N MET A 211 -6.59 -5.72 -7.06
CA MET A 211 -6.79 -7.17 -6.95
C MET A 211 -5.94 -7.93 -7.97
N GLY A 212 -5.92 -7.47 -9.22
CA GLY A 212 -5.09 -8.03 -10.27
C GLY A 212 -3.59 -7.95 -9.96
N SER A 213 -3.14 -6.82 -9.44
CA SER A 213 -1.73 -6.62 -9.05
C SER A 213 -1.32 -7.53 -7.88
N ILE A 214 -2.19 -7.68 -6.87
CA ILE A 214 -1.96 -8.60 -5.74
C ILE A 214 -1.86 -10.04 -6.26
N ALA A 215 -2.76 -10.45 -7.16
CA ALA A 215 -2.73 -11.79 -7.74
C ALA A 215 -1.45 -12.05 -8.55
N VAL A 216 -1.07 -11.11 -9.42
CA VAL A 216 0.15 -11.22 -10.25
C VAL A 216 1.40 -11.29 -9.37
N PHE A 217 1.55 -10.37 -8.42
CA PHE A 217 2.71 -10.37 -7.52
C PHE A 217 2.71 -11.59 -6.59
N GLY A 218 1.54 -12.05 -6.13
CA GLY A 218 1.41 -13.28 -5.35
C GLY A 218 1.88 -14.51 -6.12
N ILE A 219 1.49 -14.62 -7.40
CA ILE A 219 1.95 -15.69 -8.29
C ILE A 219 3.47 -15.62 -8.52
N ILE A 220 4.00 -14.43 -8.80
CA ILE A 220 5.45 -14.22 -8.95
C ILE A 220 6.20 -14.66 -7.69
N TYR A 221 5.75 -14.23 -6.52
CA TYR A 221 6.35 -14.61 -5.24
C TYR A 221 6.30 -16.12 -5.02
N TYR A 222 5.18 -16.76 -5.30
CA TYR A 222 5.01 -18.21 -5.18
C TYR A 222 5.96 -18.97 -6.11
N VAL A 223 6.06 -18.57 -7.39
CA VAL A 223 6.97 -19.18 -8.36
C VAL A 223 8.43 -19.03 -7.92
N VAL A 224 8.83 -17.84 -7.46
CA VAL A 224 10.20 -17.59 -6.98
C VAL A 224 10.53 -18.46 -5.76
N THR A 225 9.58 -18.65 -4.84
CA THR A 225 9.78 -19.54 -3.68
C THR A 225 9.90 -21.01 -4.07
N LEU A 226 9.14 -21.49 -5.05
CA LEU A 226 9.23 -22.86 -5.58
C LEU A 226 10.59 -23.12 -6.24
N LEU A 227 11.05 -22.21 -7.09
CA LEU A 227 12.36 -22.34 -7.76
C LEU A 227 13.51 -22.42 -6.76
N SER A 228 13.49 -21.56 -5.72
CA SER A 228 14.49 -21.58 -4.65
C SER A 228 14.43 -22.86 -3.79
N ALA A 229 13.27 -23.49 -3.66
CA ALA A 229 13.14 -24.75 -2.94
C ALA A 229 13.75 -25.92 -3.74
N GLY A 230 13.67 -25.87 -5.08
CA GLY A 230 14.23 -26.89 -5.98
C GLY A 230 15.76 -26.93 -6.00
N GLU A 231 16.43 -25.77 -5.94
CA GLU A 231 17.91 -25.68 -5.93
C GLU A 231 18.56 -26.26 -4.67
N GLY A 232 17.86 -26.32 -3.56
CA GLY A 232 18.40 -26.88 -2.32
C GLY A 232 18.21 -28.40 -2.15
N ARG A 233 17.65 -29.07 -3.14
CA ARG A 233 17.52 -30.56 -3.17
C ARG A 233 18.62 -31.24 -4.01
N ARG A 234 19.47 -30.48 -4.66
CA ARG A 234 20.68 -30.98 -5.35
C ARG A 234 21.92 -30.72 -4.48
#